data_96253b645265144702931fdf527df537
#
_entry.id   96253b645265144702931fdf527df537
#
_cell.length_a   1.000
_cell.length_b   1.000
_cell.length_c   1.000
_cell.angle_alpha   90.00
_cell.angle_beta   90.00
_cell.angle_gamma   90.00
#
_symmetry.space_group_name_H-M   'P 1'
#
loop_
_entity.id
_entity.type
_entity.pdbx_description
1 polymer ?
#
loop_
_entity_poly.entity_id
_entity_poly.type
_entity_poly.pdbx_seq_one_letter_code
_entity_poly.pdbx_strand_id
1 'polypeptide(L)'
;PEADVEVISLMTEALAVGGCERLTLDLGHVGVFRALVRAAGLDEAREDQLRDALTRKAVPEIRETLAGWSLDAKTVEAIEALCDLHGPWQATLAEAKSRLADVLDAEGQAALARLATVAEAIQARVVGEVLVDLSELHGYHYQTGLVYAAYSPRMGREIARGGRYDDIGQVFGRSRPALGFSLDMRDLLGQG
;
A
#
# COMPACT_ATOMS: atom_id res chain seq x y z
N PRO A 1 7.11 -4.91 12.09
CA PRO A 1 5.71 -5.37 12.00
C PRO A 1 4.89 -5.00 13.22
N GLU A 2 5.43 -5.19 14.46
CA GLU A 2 4.67 -4.99 15.71
C GLU A 2 4.10 -3.56 15.83
N ALA A 3 4.92 -2.54 15.63
CA ALA A 3 4.46 -1.15 15.66
C ALA A 3 3.43 -0.84 14.55
N ASP A 4 3.58 -1.46 13.35
CA ASP A 4 2.60 -1.30 12.28
C ASP A 4 1.23 -1.86 12.71
N VAL A 5 1.23 -3.06 13.29
CA VAL A 5 0.03 -3.71 13.82
C VAL A 5 -0.59 -2.89 14.97
N GLU A 6 0.22 -2.36 15.88
CA GLU A 6 -0.23 -1.54 17.01
C GLU A 6 -0.96 -0.28 16.53
N VAL A 7 -0.36 0.47 15.60
CA VAL A 7 -0.94 1.74 15.12
C VAL A 7 -2.18 1.50 14.25
N ILE A 8 -2.22 0.45 13.43
CA ILE A 8 -3.44 0.08 12.70
C ILE A 8 -4.54 -0.35 13.67
N SER A 9 -4.20 -1.14 14.70
CA SER A 9 -5.18 -1.53 15.74
C SER A 9 -5.75 -0.30 16.46
N LEU A 10 -4.90 0.65 16.84
CA LEU A 10 -5.34 1.90 17.46
C LEU A 10 -6.28 2.71 16.54
N MET A 11 -5.98 2.76 15.24
CA MET A 11 -6.87 3.38 14.24
C MET A 11 -8.23 2.70 14.22
N THR A 12 -8.27 1.37 14.16
CA THR A 12 -9.53 0.62 14.10
C THR A 12 -10.35 0.74 15.39
N GLU A 13 -9.69 0.78 16.55
CA GLU A 13 -10.34 1.05 17.83
C GLU A 13 -10.93 2.46 17.90
N ALA A 14 -10.19 3.48 17.43
CA ALA A 14 -10.70 4.85 17.36
C ALA A 14 -11.93 4.96 16.44
N LEU A 15 -11.92 4.26 15.29
CA LEU A 15 -13.06 4.20 14.38
C LEU A 15 -14.27 3.47 14.99
N ALA A 16 -14.02 2.39 15.75
CA ALA A 16 -15.09 1.66 16.44
C ALA A 16 -15.76 2.52 17.54
N VAL A 17 -14.96 3.28 18.33
CA VAL A 17 -15.50 4.28 19.29
C VAL A 17 -16.35 5.34 18.57
N GLY A 18 -15.99 5.72 17.34
CA GLY A 18 -16.75 6.61 16.48
C GLY A 18 -17.98 5.96 15.80
N GLY A 19 -18.33 4.70 16.15
CA GLY A 19 -19.49 4.00 15.60
C GLY A 19 -19.26 3.23 14.29
N CYS A 20 -18.00 3.12 13.83
CA CYS A 20 -17.62 2.36 12.64
C CYS A 20 -17.03 0.99 13.06
N GLU A 21 -17.89 0.07 13.52
CA GLU A 21 -17.44 -1.23 14.03
C GLU A 21 -16.99 -2.19 12.93
N ARG A 22 -17.59 -2.11 11.74
CA ARG A 22 -17.24 -2.96 10.59
C ARG A 22 -16.49 -2.16 9.55
N LEU A 23 -15.28 -2.62 9.24
CA LEU A 23 -14.35 -1.92 8.35
C LEU A 23 -13.88 -2.84 7.21
N THR A 24 -13.58 -2.22 6.07
CA THR A 24 -12.68 -2.80 5.07
C THR A 24 -11.36 -2.07 5.19
N LEU A 25 -10.29 -2.80 5.48
CA LEU A 25 -8.93 -2.27 5.52
C LEU A 25 -8.21 -2.64 4.24
N ASP A 26 -7.65 -1.65 3.58
CA ASP A 26 -6.80 -1.83 2.42
C ASP A 26 -5.35 -1.56 2.81
N LEU A 27 -4.46 -2.50 2.51
CA LEU A 27 -3.05 -2.47 2.88
C LEU A 27 -2.18 -2.49 1.62
N GLY A 28 -1.19 -1.63 1.57
CA GLY A 28 -0.16 -1.60 0.52
C GLY A 28 1.24 -1.50 1.11
N HIS A 29 2.25 -1.58 0.27
CA HIS A 29 3.64 -1.37 0.68
C HIS A 29 4.45 -0.78 -0.46
N VAL A 30 4.87 0.48 -0.31
CA VAL A 30 5.60 1.21 -1.35
C VAL A 30 6.92 0.55 -1.76
N GLY A 31 7.50 -0.28 -0.89
CA GLY A 31 8.73 -1.03 -1.16
C GLY A 31 8.62 -2.02 -2.31
N VAL A 32 7.42 -2.54 -2.61
CA VAL A 32 7.21 -3.43 -3.75
C VAL A 32 7.37 -2.66 -5.05
N PHE A 33 6.71 -1.52 -5.19
CA PHE A 33 6.85 -0.65 -6.36
C PHE A 33 8.28 -0.16 -6.52
N ARG A 34 8.94 0.29 -5.44
CA ARG A 34 10.36 0.71 -5.47
C ARG A 34 11.30 -0.39 -5.95
N ALA A 35 11.05 -1.64 -5.58
CA ALA A 35 11.84 -2.77 -6.07
C ALA A 35 11.68 -2.96 -7.59
N LEU A 36 10.47 -2.80 -8.11
CA LEU A 36 10.22 -2.86 -9.56
C LEU A 36 10.84 -1.66 -10.30
N VAL A 37 10.80 -0.46 -9.73
CA VAL A 37 11.48 0.73 -10.28
C VAL A 37 12.98 0.49 -10.38
N ARG A 38 13.60 -0.08 -9.34
CA ARG A 38 15.02 -0.45 -9.35
C ARG A 38 15.33 -1.51 -10.41
N ALA A 39 14.52 -2.56 -10.48
CA ALA A 39 14.70 -3.63 -11.47
C ALA A 39 14.59 -3.11 -12.91
N ALA A 40 13.68 -2.18 -13.15
CA ALA A 40 13.49 -1.51 -14.44
C ALA A 40 14.53 -0.43 -14.74
N GLY A 41 15.36 -0.01 -13.75
CA GLY A 41 16.34 1.06 -13.91
C GLY A 41 15.71 2.40 -14.29
N LEU A 42 14.53 2.71 -13.74
CA LEU A 42 13.80 3.94 -14.07
C LEU A 42 14.46 5.14 -13.39
N ASP A 43 14.51 6.26 -14.12
CA ASP A 43 14.80 7.57 -13.56
C ASP A 43 13.55 8.14 -12.88
N GLU A 44 13.73 9.22 -12.11
CA GLU A 44 12.66 9.86 -11.33
C GLU A 44 11.45 10.28 -12.19
N ALA A 45 11.69 10.79 -13.39
CA ALA A 45 10.62 11.24 -14.28
C ALA A 45 9.74 10.07 -14.76
N ARG A 46 10.36 8.93 -15.10
CA ARG A 46 9.66 7.71 -15.50
C ARG A 46 8.97 7.03 -14.32
N GLU A 47 9.61 7.04 -13.15
CA GLU A 47 9.02 6.56 -11.91
C GLU A 47 7.74 7.32 -11.57
N ASP A 48 7.78 8.65 -11.63
CA ASP A 48 6.62 9.51 -11.38
C ASP A 48 5.49 9.26 -12.39
N GLN A 49 5.83 9.16 -13.69
CA GLN A 49 4.85 8.85 -14.73
C GLN A 49 4.17 7.50 -14.49
N LEU A 50 4.95 6.47 -14.18
CA LEU A 50 4.43 5.12 -13.93
C LEU A 50 3.57 5.09 -12.67
N ARG A 51 4.02 5.72 -11.58
CA ARG A 51 3.26 5.82 -10.33
C ARG A 51 1.90 6.49 -10.55
N ASP A 52 1.86 7.61 -11.26
CA ASP A 52 0.62 8.33 -11.53
C ASP A 52 -0.38 7.48 -12.34
N ALA A 53 0.11 6.73 -13.33
CA ALA A 53 -0.71 5.82 -14.11
C ALA A 53 -1.21 4.62 -13.28
N LEU A 54 -0.37 4.04 -12.41
CA LEU A 54 -0.74 2.95 -11.49
C LEU A 54 -1.78 3.40 -10.46
N THR A 55 -1.60 4.55 -9.85
CA THR A 55 -2.55 5.11 -8.85
C THR A 55 -3.94 5.31 -9.45
N ARG A 56 -4.01 5.66 -10.74
CA ARG A 56 -5.28 5.78 -11.48
C ARG A 56 -5.77 4.45 -12.06
N LYS A 57 -5.00 3.37 -11.93
CA LYS A 57 -5.22 2.06 -12.56
C LYS A 57 -5.47 2.18 -14.07
N ALA A 58 -4.74 3.09 -14.72
CA ALA A 58 -4.87 3.40 -16.15
C ALA A 58 -4.12 2.37 -17.01
N VAL A 59 -4.58 1.12 -17.02
CA VAL A 59 -3.92 -0.02 -17.69
C VAL A 59 -3.51 0.26 -19.12
N PRO A 60 -4.36 0.86 -20.01
CA PRO A 60 -3.94 1.19 -21.35
C PRO A 60 -2.75 2.14 -21.42
N GLU A 61 -2.74 3.18 -20.57
CA GLU A 61 -1.66 4.17 -20.49
C GLU A 61 -0.37 3.53 -19.97
N ILE A 62 -0.47 2.63 -18.97
CA ILE A 62 0.67 1.88 -18.45
C ILE A 62 1.32 1.06 -19.57
N ARG A 63 0.54 0.32 -20.34
CA ARG A 63 1.04 -0.49 -21.47
C ARG A 63 1.71 0.37 -22.55
N GLU A 64 1.08 1.48 -22.93
CA GLU A 64 1.65 2.40 -23.91
C GLU A 64 2.98 2.99 -23.40
N THR A 65 3.02 3.40 -22.16
CA THR A 65 4.22 3.95 -21.50
C THR A 65 5.34 2.92 -21.46
N LEU A 66 5.07 1.69 -21.01
CA LEU A 66 6.06 0.62 -20.92
C LEU A 66 6.56 0.17 -22.30
N ALA A 67 5.70 0.16 -23.32
CA ALA A 67 6.10 -0.15 -24.70
C ALA A 67 7.10 0.86 -25.28
N GLY A 68 7.08 2.10 -24.81
CA GLY A 68 8.06 3.14 -25.20
C GLY A 68 9.40 3.02 -24.46
N TRP A 69 9.50 2.14 -23.46
CA TRP A 69 10.71 1.91 -22.67
C TRP A 69 11.37 0.57 -23.05
N SER A 70 12.68 0.56 -23.15
CA SER A 70 13.45 -0.66 -23.50
C SER A 70 13.63 -1.56 -22.28
N LEU A 71 12.54 -2.11 -21.76
CA LEU A 71 12.52 -3.02 -20.62
C LEU A 71 12.45 -4.48 -21.09
N ASP A 72 12.95 -5.40 -20.26
CA ASP A 72 12.74 -6.82 -20.49
C ASP A 72 11.29 -7.24 -20.23
N ALA A 73 10.86 -8.33 -20.86
CA ALA A 73 9.47 -8.78 -20.80
C ALA A 73 8.99 -9.12 -19.38
N LYS A 74 9.86 -9.72 -18.56
CA LYS A 74 9.50 -10.08 -17.16
C LYS A 74 9.23 -8.85 -16.32
N THR A 75 10.05 -7.81 -16.48
CA THR A 75 9.87 -6.53 -15.77
C THR A 75 8.57 -5.85 -16.21
N VAL A 76 8.27 -5.85 -17.49
CA VAL A 76 6.98 -5.32 -18.01
C VAL A 76 5.80 -6.08 -17.42
N GLU A 77 5.80 -7.41 -17.47
CA GLU A 77 4.75 -8.27 -16.92
C GLU A 77 4.57 -8.04 -15.39
N ALA A 78 5.67 -7.88 -14.65
CA ALA A 78 5.64 -7.62 -13.22
C ALA A 78 5.02 -6.25 -12.88
N ILE A 79 5.33 -5.21 -13.65
CA ILE A 79 4.76 -3.88 -13.46
C ILE A 79 3.26 -3.88 -13.82
N GLU A 80 2.87 -4.47 -14.95
CA GLU A 80 1.46 -4.59 -15.33
C GLU A 80 0.65 -5.38 -14.29
N ALA A 81 1.27 -6.40 -13.68
CA ALA A 81 0.64 -7.21 -12.64
C ALA A 81 0.15 -6.40 -11.44
N LEU A 82 0.81 -5.28 -11.10
CA LEU A 82 0.39 -4.46 -9.95
C LEU A 82 -1.06 -3.98 -10.05
N CYS A 83 -1.56 -3.74 -11.25
CA CYS A 83 -2.95 -3.32 -11.45
C CYS A 83 -3.97 -4.39 -11.08
N ASP A 84 -3.60 -5.67 -11.20
CA ASP A 84 -4.46 -6.81 -10.92
C ASP A 84 -4.27 -7.35 -9.50
N LEU A 85 -3.12 -7.04 -8.88
CA LEU A 85 -2.74 -7.54 -7.55
C LEU A 85 -3.43 -6.73 -6.45
N HIS A 86 -4.77 -6.85 -6.39
CA HIS A 86 -5.62 -6.28 -5.36
C HIS A 86 -6.75 -7.24 -4.98
N GLY A 87 -7.21 -7.20 -3.71
CA GLY A 87 -8.30 -8.04 -3.22
C GLY A 87 -7.97 -8.70 -1.87
N PRO A 88 -8.63 -9.83 -1.51
CA PRO A 88 -8.39 -10.54 -0.26
C PRO A 88 -6.92 -10.87 -0.06
N TRP A 89 -6.37 -10.49 1.08
CA TRP A 89 -4.92 -10.46 1.31
C TRP A 89 -4.21 -11.79 1.05
N GLN A 90 -4.80 -12.93 1.41
CA GLN A 90 -4.17 -14.25 1.22
C GLN A 90 -3.97 -14.56 -0.27
N ALA A 91 -5.04 -14.41 -1.05
CA ALA A 91 -5.00 -14.71 -2.47
C ALA A 91 -4.08 -13.74 -3.22
N THR A 92 -4.21 -12.45 -2.93
CA THR A 92 -3.42 -11.38 -3.57
C THR A 92 -1.93 -11.55 -3.29
N LEU A 93 -1.54 -11.85 -2.05
CA LEU A 93 -0.13 -12.04 -1.71
C LEU A 93 0.44 -13.37 -2.23
N ALA A 94 -0.36 -14.42 -2.32
CA ALA A 94 0.06 -15.67 -2.95
C ALA A 94 0.34 -15.47 -4.46
N GLU A 95 -0.55 -14.74 -5.14
CA GLU A 95 -0.38 -14.39 -6.54
C GLU A 95 0.81 -13.45 -6.75
N ALA A 96 0.97 -12.42 -5.92
CA ALA A 96 2.10 -11.51 -5.97
C ALA A 96 3.44 -12.23 -5.82
N LYS A 97 3.54 -13.17 -4.87
CA LYS A 97 4.74 -14.00 -4.71
C LYS A 97 5.09 -14.78 -5.99
N SER A 98 4.08 -15.29 -6.71
CA SER A 98 4.30 -16.04 -7.95
C SER A 98 4.68 -15.11 -9.11
N ARG A 99 3.92 -14.03 -9.33
CA ARG A 99 4.08 -13.16 -10.50
C ARG A 99 5.30 -12.24 -10.42
N LEU A 100 5.74 -11.89 -9.21
CA LEU A 100 6.85 -10.95 -9.00
C LEU A 100 8.16 -11.64 -8.59
N ALA A 101 8.18 -12.96 -8.44
CA ALA A 101 9.32 -13.72 -7.90
C ALA A 101 10.65 -13.47 -8.62
N ASP A 102 10.60 -13.41 -9.96
CA ASP A 102 11.79 -13.29 -10.82
C ASP A 102 12.33 -11.86 -10.91
N VAL A 103 11.57 -10.86 -10.46
CA VAL A 103 11.90 -9.44 -10.64
C VAL A 103 12.21 -8.75 -9.31
N LEU A 104 11.54 -9.16 -8.22
CA LEU A 104 11.78 -8.53 -6.91
C LEU A 104 13.14 -8.92 -6.33
N ASP A 105 13.90 -7.90 -5.95
CA ASP A 105 15.09 -8.05 -5.12
C ASP A 105 14.74 -8.47 -3.67
N ALA A 106 15.76 -8.66 -2.84
CA ALA A 106 15.58 -9.06 -1.44
C ALA A 106 14.73 -8.05 -0.64
N GLU A 107 14.82 -6.75 -0.95
CA GLU A 107 14.02 -5.71 -0.28
C GLU A 107 12.54 -5.78 -0.70
N GLY A 108 12.27 -5.99 -1.98
CA GLY A 108 10.90 -6.18 -2.49
C GLY A 108 10.24 -7.44 -1.91
N GLN A 109 11.00 -8.55 -1.82
CA GLN A 109 10.53 -9.78 -1.19
C GLN A 109 10.26 -9.58 0.31
N ALA A 110 11.14 -8.84 1.02
CA ALA A 110 10.94 -8.50 2.42
C ALA A 110 9.69 -7.59 2.62
N ALA A 111 9.42 -6.69 1.68
CA ALA A 111 8.22 -5.85 1.68
C ALA A 111 6.93 -6.70 1.59
N LEU A 112 6.88 -7.67 0.68
CA LEU A 112 5.75 -8.61 0.58
C LEU A 112 5.61 -9.47 1.84
N ALA A 113 6.71 -9.96 2.40
CA ALA A 113 6.68 -10.76 3.63
C ALA A 113 6.17 -9.93 4.82
N ARG A 114 6.59 -8.68 4.93
CA ARG A 114 6.12 -7.76 5.98
C ARG A 114 4.63 -7.48 5.84
N LEU A 115 4.17 -7.23 4.61
CA LEU A 115 2.76 -7.00 4.32
C LEU A 115 1.91 -8.21 4.73
N ALA A 116 2.36 -9.43 4.43
CA ALA A 116 1.70 -10.66 4.83
C ALA A 116 1.58 -10.79 6.36
N THR A 117 2.69 -10.54 7.09
CA THR A 117 2.72 -10.60 8.56
C THR A 117 1.75 -9.61 9.19
N VAL A 118 1.68 -8.37 8.66
CA VAL A 118 0.78 -7.35 9.19
C VAL A 118 -0.67 -7.69 8.84
N ALA A 119 -0.96 -8.10 7.59
CA ALA A 119 -2.31 -8.45 7.16
C ALA A 119 -2.90 -9.61 8.01
N GLU A 120 -2.12 -10.65 8.27
CA GLU A 120 -2.52 -11.78 9.12
C GLU A 120 -2.83 -11.31 10.55
N ALA A 121 -1.94 -10.52 11.16
CA ALA A 121 -2.10 -10.04 12.52
C ALA A 121 -3.31 -9.10 12.68
N ILE A 122 -3.57 -8.26 11.67
CA ILE A 122 -4.72 -7.34 11.66
C ILE A 122 -6.01 -8.08 11.41
N GLN A 123 -6.06 -9.05 10.48
CA GLN A 123 -7.27 -9.85 10.23
C GLN A 123 -7.78 -10.56 11.50
N ALA A 124 -6.87 -10.95 12.38
CA ALA A 124 -7.24 -11.57 13.66
C ALA A 124 -7.85 -10.59 14.69
N ARG A 125 -7.79 -9.27 14.44
CA ARG A 125 -8.18 -8.21 15.40
C ARG A 125 -9.35 -7.38 14.95
N VAL A 126 -9.60 -7.27 13.64
CA VAL A 126 -10.62 -6.40 13.09
C VAL A 126 -11.92 -7.14 12.79
N VAL A 127 -13.04 -6.45 12.96
CA VAL A 127 -14.34 -6.91 12.50
C VAL A 127 -14.55 -6.40 11.08
N GLY A 128 -14.28 -7.25 10.08
CA GLY A 128 -14.40 -6.87 8.68
C GLY A 128 -13.41 -7.60 7.77
N GLU A 129 -13.02 -6.97 6.71
CA GLU A 129 -12.17 -7.54 5.68
C GLU A 129 -10.82 -6.82 5.62
N VAL A 130 -9.76 -7.60 5.43
CA VAL A 130 -8.43 -7.07 5.10
C VAL A 130 -8.15 -7.39 3.64
N LEU A 131 -7.94 -6.34 2.88
CA LEU A 131 -7.56 -6.37 1.47
C LEU A 131 -6.10 -5.95 1.34
N VAL A 132 -5.51 -6.27 0.21
CA VAL A 132 -4.19 -5.78 -0.22
C VAL A 132 -4.34 -5.16 -1.60
N ASP A 133 -3.75 -4.01 -1.82
CA ASP A 133 -3.60 -3.39 -3.14
C ASP A 133 -2.14 -2.97 -3.34
N LEU A 134 -1.45 -3.65 -4.26
CA LEU A 134 -0.04 -3.36 -4.54
C LEU A 134 0.14 -2.14 -5.46
N SER A 135 -0.94 -1.58 -6.00
CA SER A 135 -0.95 -0.29 -6.70
C SER A 135 -1.33 0.90 -5.81
N GLU A 136 -1.59 0.65 -4.49
CA GLU A 136 -1.83 1.74 -3.53
C GLU A 136 -0.51 2.46 -3.22
N LEU A 137 -0.33 3.62 -3.82
CA LEU A 137 0.90 4.42 -3.75
C LEU A 137 0.64 5.83 -3.18
N HIS A 138 -0.46 6.04 -2.48
CA HIS A 138 -0.75 7.32 -1.85
C HIS A 138 0.38 7.76 -0.91
N GLY A 139 0.82 9.00 -1.09
CA GLY A 139 1.90 9.54 -0.26
C GLY A 139 3.29 8.94 -0.55
N TYR A 140 3.48 8.30 -1.69
CA TYR A 140 4.70 7.61 -2.09
C TYR A 140 6.01 8.38 -1.79
N HIS A 141 6.04 9.69 -2.03
CA HIS A 141 7.25 10.49 -1.84
C HIS A 141 7.72 10.59 -0.39
N TYR A 142 6.81 10.47 0.59
CA TYR A 142 7.18 10.52 2.01
C TYR A 142 6.97 9.18 2.73
N GLN A 143 6.21 8.24 2.15
CA GLN A 143 6.04 6.90 2.71
C GLN A 143 7.28 6.05 2.47
N THR A 144 7.70 5.30 3.48
CA THR A 144 8.90 4.45 3.42
C THR A 144 8.59 2.96 3.51
N GLY A 145 7.35 2.59 3.76
CA GLY A 145 6.97 1.21 4.01
C GLY A 145 5.50 0.93 3.76
N LEU A 146 4.85 0.39 4.81
CA LEU A 146 3.43 0.09 4.79
C LEU A 146 2.60 1.35 4.60
N VAL A 147 1.55 1.24 3.78
CA VAL A 147 0.47 2.22 3.65
C VAL A 147 -0.85 1.51 3.91
N TYR A 148 -1.84 2.23 4.45
CA TYR A 148 -3.13 1.63 4.75
C TYR A 148 -4.25 2.66 4.74
N ALA A 149 -5.44 2.19 4.39
CA ALA A 149 -6.67 2.96 4.42
C ALA A 149 -7.81 2.14 5.03
N ALA A 150 -8.74 2.82 5.71
CA ALA A 150 -9.93 2.20 6.25
C ALA A 150 -11.16 2.76 5.55
N TYR A 151 -12.05 1.87 5.14
CA TYR A 151 -13.33 2.19 4.51
C TYR A 151 -14.48 1.69 5.37
N SER A 152 -15.52 2.50 5.49
CA SER A 152 -16.78 2.08 6.10
C SER A 152 -17.76 1.65 5.01
N PRO A 153 -18.29 0.42 5.05
CA PRO A 153 -19.32 -0.02 4.11
C PRO A 153 -20.57 0.88 4.11
N ARG A 154 -20.86 1.54 5.25
CA ARG A 154 -21.99 2.47 5.40
C ARG A 154 -21.78 3.77 4.63
N MET A 155 -20.52 4.22 4.53
CA MET A 155 -20.18 5.52 3.93
C MET A 155 -19.72 5.39 2.47
N GLY A 156 -19.31 4.20 2.05
CA GLY A 156 -18.83 3.95 0.69
C GLY A 156 -17.57 4.73 0.32
N ARG A 157 -16.83 5.24 1.33
CA ARG A 157 -15.61 6.03 1.13
C ARG A 157 -14.59 5.75 2.21
N GLU A 158 -13.37 6.18 1.95
CA GLU A 158 -12.29 6.21 2.93
C GLU A 158 -12.64 7.13 4.11
N ILE A 159 -12.37 6.64 5.32
CA ILE A 159 -12.62 7.35 6.59
C ILE A 159 -11.37 7.56 7.42
N ALA A 160 -10.31 6.80 7.16
CA ALA A 160 -9.00 6.99 7.77
C ALA A 160 -7.92 6.44 6.83
N ARG A 161 -6.72 7.01 6.92
CA ARG A 161 -5.54 6.54 6.21
C ARG A 161 -4.28 6.76 7.02
N GLY A 162 -3.25 5.98 6.73
CA GLY A 162 -1.97 6.12 7.38
C GLY A 162 -0.85 5.38 6.66
N GLY A 163 0.31 5.34 7.30
CA GLY A 163 1.46 4.61 6.78
C GLY A 163 2.74 4.88 7.56
N ARG A 164 3.84 4.32 7.05
CA ARG A 164 5.18 4.45 7.60
C ARG A 164 5.99 5.48 6.83
N TYR A 165 6.62 6.42 7.55
CA TYR A 165 7.37 7.54 6.98
C TYR A 165 8.65 7.82 7.77
N ASP A 166 9.54 6.84 7.84
CA ASP A 166 10.74 6.84 8.69
C ASP A 166 11.72 7.97 8.37
N ASP A 167 11.71 8.50 7.15
CA ASP A 167 12.65 9.52 6.68
C ASP A 167 12.20 10.97 6.90
N ILE A 168 10.97 11.20 7.32
CA ILE A 168 10.43 12.56 7.49
C ILE A 168 11.25 13.41 8.49
N GLY A 169 11.93 12.75 9.42
CA GLY A 169 12.81 13.41 10.40
C GLY A 169 14.14 13.91 9.82
N GLN A 170 14.55 13.48 8.62
CA GLN A 170 15.84 13.87 8.02
C GLN A 170 15.93 15.39 7.82
N VAL A 171 14.83 16.03 7.46
CA VAL A 171 14.74 17.52 7.31
C VAL A 171 15.05 18.24 8.63
N PHE A 172 14.85 17.57 9.76
CA PHE A 172 15.14 18.06 11.10
C PHE A 172 16.44 17.46 11.70
N GLY A 173 17.29 16.84 10.87
CA GLY A 173 18.63 16.37 11.24
C GLY A 173 18.69 14.95 11.79
N ARG A 174 17.58 14.22 11.96
CA ARG A 174 17.58 12.81 12.38
C ARG A 174 16.43 12.04 11.74
N SER A 175 16.76 10.99 10.98
CA SER A 175 15.81 9.94 10.61
C SER A 175 15.39 9.15 11.85
N ARG A 176 14.08 8.95 12.06
CA ARG A 176 13.53 8.11 13.12
C ARG A 176 12.37 7.30 12.54
N PRO A 177 12.25 6.01 12.88
CA PRO A 177 11.06 5.24 12.54
C PRO A 177 9.80 5.98 12.98
N ALA A 178 8.93 6.28 12.03
CA ALA A 178 7.70 6.98 12.26
C ALA A 178 6.56 6.32 11.48
N LEU A 179 5.41 6.22 12.11
CA LEU A 179 4.18 5.77 11.50
C LEU A 179 3.00 6.41 12.21
N GLY A 180 1.90 6.55 11.50
CA GLY A 180 0.71 7.19 12.05
C GLY A 180 -0.45 7.14 11.09
N PHE A 181 -1.58 7.68 11.53
CA PHE A 181 -2.78 7.78 10.72
C PHE A 181 -3.49 9.13 10.93
N SER A 182 -4.35 9.46 9.98
CA SER A 182 -5.34 10.53 10.09
C SER A 182 -6.73 9.96 9.88
N LEU A 183 -7.72 10.55 10.55
CA LEU A 183 -9.15 10.28 10.36
C LEU A 183 -9.94 11.59 10.39
N ASP A 184 -11.06 11.66 9.67
CA ASP A 184 -11.93 12.84 9.71
C ASP A 184 -12.99 12.66 10.81
N MET A 185 -12.82 13.44 11.90
CA MET A 185 -13.75 13.42 13.03
C MET A 185 -15.17 13.86 12.66
N ARG A 186 -15.33 14.69 11.62
CA ARG A 186 -16.68 15.12 11.16
C ARG A 186 -17.42 13.97 10.54
N ASP A 187 -16.71 13.09 9.85
CA ASP A 187 -17.30 11.88 9.27
C ASP A 187 -17.82 10.92 10.35
N LEU A 188 -17.11 10.83 11.47
CA LEU A 188 -17.53 10.00 12.60
C LEU A 188 -18.69 10.60 13.37
N LEU A 189 -18.69 11.93 13.61
CA LEU A 189 -19.73 12.62 14.38
C LEU A 189 -21.06 12.77 13.63
N GLY A 190 -21.04 12.76 12.30
CA GLY A 190 -22.24 12.83 11.45
C GLY A 190 -23.04 11.53 11.38
N GLN A 191 -22.68 10.49 12.17
CA GLN A 191 -23.31 9.16 12.21
C GLN A 191 -24.42 9.03 13.28
N GLY A 192 -24.68 10.11 14.04
CA GLY A 192 -25.73 10.14 15.10
C GLY A 192 -27.09 10.52 14.60
#